data_4115532dc7fd46cbf780c981e778dbbe
#
_entry.id   4115532dc7fd46cbf780c981e778dbbe
#
_cell.length_a   1.000
_cell.length_b   1.000
_cell.length_c   1.000
_cell.angle_alpha   90.00
_cell.angle_beta   90.00
_cell.angle_gamma   90.00
#
_symmetry.space_group_name_H-M   'P 1'
#
loop_
_entity.id
_entity.type
_entity.pdbx_description
1 polymer ?
#
loop_
_entity_poly.entity_id
_entity_poly.type
_entity_poly.pdbx_seq_one_letter_code
_entity_poly.pdbx_strand_id
1 'polypeptide(L)'
;MLAMGTLLYGCQHLEPQLTIGDPSANEPYRSQLRWLEPAPTDTIIQIGELAPQSGGSLWARMRQGFSLQAKTQGVARVDEQRRWLMDRPAFLTQTGRAGSRYLHFIVGELNKRNMPLELALLPAIESGFNPNAQSPAQALGLWQFIPATGRRYQLQQRGDYDERRDIPSSTRAALDYLSYLHDYFDGDWLLALAAYNAGEGRVRDAITRNRARGLATNYWNLSLPGETQNYVPRLLALSQLVNAPADYGVSLAPIADQPYFQMVALAQPVDLAHLALLSGVHERELRMLNPAARGRARGRLLMPLEASRRLLAQPDMIGKAALPHVAGSEEQVVAAPDTGGAEPQVAEVAAPPGV
;
A
#
# COMPACT_ATOMS: atom_id res chain seq x y z
N MET A 1 -33.36 -19.80 10.92
CA MET A 1 -32.63 -18.65 11.45
C MET A 1 -31.53 -18.34 10.48
N LEU A 2 -31.71 -17.26 9.72
CA LEU A 2 -30.88 -16.90 8.56
C LEU A 2 -29.61 -16.18 9.04
N ALA A 3 -28.47 -16.75 8.70
CA ALA A 3 -27.20 -16.06 8.81
C ALA A 3 -27.05 -15.09 7.62
N MET A 4 -27.14 -13.81 7.89
CA MET A 4 -26.91 -12.74 6.93
C MET A 4 -25.43 -12.68 6.58
N GLY A 5 -25.08 -13.10 5.36
CA GLY A 5 -23.77 -12.87 4.78
C GLY A 5 -23.63 -11.42 4.35
N THR A 6 -22.91 -10.63 5.14
CA THR A 6 -22.53 -9.27 4.77
C THR A 6 -21.37 -9.31 3.76
N LEU A 7 -21.64 -8.87 2.56
CA LEU A 7 -20.63 -8.61 1.52
C LEU A 7 -19.71 -7.45 1.97
N LEU A 8 -18.49 -7.79 2.35
CA LEU A 8 -17.44 -6.85 2.71
C LEU A 8 -16.73 -6.37 1.44
N TYR A 9 -16.88 -5.11 1.08
CA TYR A 9 -16.18 -4.45 -0.02
C TYR A 9 -15.02 -3.61 0.55
N GLY A 10 -13.80 -4.01 0.26
CA GLY A 10 -12.56 -3.36 0.67
C GLY A 10 -11.84 -4.13 1.78
N CYS A 11 -10.57 -4.46 1.62
CA CYS A 11 -9.66 -5.08 2.60
C CYS A 11 -10.09 -6.42 3.23
N GLN A 12 -11.05 -7.14 2.69
CA GLN A 12 -11.56 -8.41 3.26
C GLN A 12 -10.57 -9.58 3.27
N HIS A 13 -9.37 -9.41 2.74
CA HIS A 13 -8.41 -10.51 2.66
C HIS A 13 -7.48 -10.68 3.86
N LEU A 14 -7.76 -10.00 4.99
CA LEU A 14 -6.95 -10.14 6.20
C LEU A 14 -7.61 -10.98 7.30
N GLU A 15 -8.78 -11.56 7.06
CA GLU A 15 -9.35 -12.54 7.97
C GLU A 15 -9.24 -13.96 7.38
N PRO A 16 -8.24 -14.77 7.76
CA PRO A 16 -8.39 -16.20 7.66
C PRO A 16 -9.37 -16.64 8.74
N GLN A 17 -10.62 -16.87 8.38
CA GLN A 17 -11.51 -17.68 9.21
C GLN A 17 -10.94 -19.11 9.17
N LEU A 18 -10.16 -19.48 10.19
CA LEU A 18 -9.78 -20.86 10.45
C LEU A 18 -11.00 -21.61 10.95
N THR A 19 -11.84 -22.03 10.03
CA THR A 19 -12.73 -23.16 10.28
C THR A 19 -11.92 -24.42 10.03
N ILE A 20 -11.69 -25.19 11.10
CA ILE A 20 -11.16 -26.56 11.02
C ILE A 20 -12.23 -27.40 10.33
N GLY A 21 -12.12 -27.55 9.01
CA GLY A 21 -13.01 -28.34 8.19
C GLY A 21 -12.46 -28.43 6.77
N ASP A 22 -12.18 -29.64 6.33
CA ASP A 22 -11.78 -30.10 5.01
C ASP A 22 -10.53 -29.44 4.37
N PRO A 23 -9.39 -30.15 4.35
CA PRO A 23 -8.14 -29.67 3.74
C PRO A 23 -8.23 -29.41 2.23
N SER A 24 -9.23 -29.94 1.52
CA SER A 24 -9.38 -29.81 0.08
C SER A 24 -10.08 -28.53 -0.37
N ALA A 25 -10.83 -27.87 0.51
CA ALA A 25 -11.57 -26.65 0.19
C ALA A 25 -10.69 -25.37 0.14
N ASN A 26 -9.41 -25.46 0.52
CA ASN A 26 -8.49 -24.31 0.66
C ASN A 26 -7.41 -24.23 -0.44
N GLU A 27 -7.49 -25.03 -1.51
CA GLU A 27 -6.50 -25.03 -2.60
C GLU A 27 -6.27 -23.65 -3.27
N PRO A 28 -7.31 -22.87 -3.63
CA PRO A 28 -7.09 -21.55 -4.24
C PRO A 28 -6.46 -20.53 -3.29
N TYR A 29 -6.65 -20.71 -1.98
CA TYR A 29 -6.12 -19.81 -0.96
C TYR A 29 -4.68 -20.15 -0.58
N ARG A 30 -4.34 -21.43 -0.58
CA ARG A 30 -2.96 -21.92 -0.39
C ARG A 30 -2.02 -21.46 -1.50
N SER A 31 -2.50 -21.38 -2.74
CA SER A 31 -1.68 -20.88 -3.85
C SER A 31 -1.34 -19.38 -3.71
N GLN A 32 -2.19 -18.59 -3.04
CA GLN A 32 -1.92 -17.19 -2.75
C GLN A 32 -1.04 -16.99 -1.51
N LEU A 33 -1.01 -17.95 -0.58
CA LEU A 33 -0.14 -17.95 0.60
C LEU A 33 1.21 -18.63 0.36
N ARG A 34 1.39 -19.32 -0.76
CA ARG A 34 2.60 -20.08 -1.09
C ARG A 34 3.89 -19.24 -1.08
N TRP A 35 3.78 -17.94 -1.23
CA TRP A 35 4.92 -17.01 -1.12
C TRP A 35 5.12 -16.46 0.30
N LEU A 36 4.26 -16.85 1.28
CA LEU A 36 4.45 -16.60 2.71
C LEU A 36 5.19 -17.75 3.42
N GLU A 37 5.36 -18.89 2.75
CA GLU A 37 6.21 -19.95 3.28
C GLU A 37 7.67 -19.48 3.28
N PRO A 38 8.42 -19.69 4.37
CA PRO A 38 9.86 -19.43 4.37
C PRO A 38 10.48 -20.22 3.22
N ALA A 39 11.32 -19.58 2.42
CA ALA A 39 12.12 -20.29 1.42
C ALA A 39 12.87 -21.43 2.11
N PRO A 40 13.04 -22.61 1.44
CA PRO A 40 13.85 -23.68 1.99
C PRO A 40 15.19 -23.10 2.43
N THR A 41 15.60 -23.47 3.62
CA THR A 41 16.73 -22.92 4.39
C THR A 41 18.09 -23.00 3.70
N ASP A 42 18.21 -23.61 2.53
CA ASP A 42 19.48 -23.93 1.88
C ASP A 42 19.95 -22.91 0.84
N THR A 43 19.22 -21.81 0.66
CA THR A 43 19.70 -20.67 -0.14
C THR A 43 19.35 -19.36 0.56
N ILE A 44 19.77 -19.25 1.81
CA ILE A 44 19.96 -17.95 2.43
C ILE A 44 21.19 -17.37 1.75
N ILE A 45 20.98 -16.53 0.71
CA ILE A 45 21.93 -15.46 0.51
C ILE A 45 21.86 -14.69 1.82
N GLN A 46 22.86 -14.85 2.68
CA GLN A 46 23.09 -13.95 3.79
C GLN A 46 23.07 -12.55 3.13
N ILE A 47 21.93 -11.89 3.22
CA ILE A 47 21.92 -10.43 3.28
C ILE A 47 22.75 -10.21 4.52
N GLY A 48 24.05 -9.93 4.31
CA GLY A 48 24.96 -9.72 5.42
C GLY A 48 24.23 -8.84 6.39
N GLU A 49 24.20 -9.21 7.66
CA GLU A 49 23.82 -8.29 8.71
C GLU A 49 24.61 -7.03 8.41
N LEU A 50 23.94 -6.08 7.73
CA LEU A 50 24.45 -4.73 7.63
C LEU A 50 24.45 -4.29 9.08
N ALA A 51 25.65 -4.41 9.69
CA ALA A 51 25.91 -3.83 10.97
C ALA A 51 25.28 -2.44 10.95
N PRO A 52 24.55 -2.04 12.01
CA PRO A 52 23.89 -0.75 12.05
C PRO A 52 24.96 0.32 11.81
N GLN A 53 25.13 0.69 10.56
CA GLN A 53 25.89 1.87 10.20
C GLN A 53 25.06 3.02 10.73
N SER A 54 25.47 3.63 11.82
CA SER A 54 25.13 4.93 12.44
C SER A 54 23.79 5.60 12.08
N GLY A 55 22.85 4.96 11.46
CA GLY A 55 21.49 5.36 11.20
C GLY A 55 20.58 4.76 12.27
N GLY A 56 19.83 5.58 13.01
CA GLY A 56 18.90 5.17 14.05
C GLY A 56 17.85 4.16 13.53
N SER A 57 16.97 3.72 14.40
CA SER A 57 15.83 2.90 14.03
C SER A 57 14.79 3.72 13.25
N LEU A 58 14.33 3.21 12.11
CA LEU A 58 13.22 3.84 11.37
C LEU A 58 11.96 3.96 12.23
N TRP A 59 11.73 2.99 13.12
CA TRP A 59 10.63 3.07 14.09
C TRP A 59 10.77 4.28 15.02
N ALA A 60 12.00 4.63 15.44
CA ALA A 60 12.23 5.81 16.28
C ALA A 60 11.88 7.09 15.51
N ARG A 61 12.28 7.21 14.25
CA ARG A 61 11.91 8.36 13.40
C ARG A 61 10.39 8.43 13.18
N MET A 62 9.73 7.32 12.93
CA MET A 62 8.28 7.28 12.77
C MET A 62 7.54 7.78 14.01
N ARG A 63 7.96 7.33 15.21
CA ARG A 63 7.37 7.76 16.50
C ARG A 63 7.44 9.27 16.70
N GLN A 64 8.55 9.89 16.31
CA GLN A 64 8.73 11.35 16.42
C GLN A 64 7.73 12.14 15.55
N GLY A 65 7.26 11.56 14.46
CA GLY A 65 6.29 12.18 13.56
C GLY A 65 4.85 11.69 13.75
N PHE A 66 4.56 10.92 14.81
CA PHE A 66 3.18 10.56 15.15
C PHE A 66 2.45 11.74 15.76
N SER A 67 1.30 12.11 15.20
CA SER A 67 0.51 13.26 15.64
C SER A 67 -0.99 12.93 15.87
N LEU A 68 -1.42 11.71 15.53
CA LEU A 68 -2.82 11.29 15.68
C LEU A 68 -3.09 10.61 17.03
N GLN A 69 -2.06 10.32 17.82
CA GLN A 69 -2.15 9.56 19.08
C GLN A 69 -3.05 10.22 20.14
N ALA A 70 -3.02 11.55 20.26
CA ALA A 70 -3.84 12.27 21.22
C ALA A 70 -5.36 12.08 21.02
N LYS A 71 -5.76 11.70 19.79
CA LYS A 71 -7.16 11.46 19.42
C LYS A 71 -7.65 10.03 19.74
N THR A 72 -6.85 9.21 20.41
CA THR A 72 -7.09 7.77 20.58
C THR A 72 -7.31 7.33 22.00
N GLN A 73 -6.99 8.16 23.00
CA GLN A 73 -7.10 7.78 24.42
C GLN A 73 -8.55 7.55 24.84
N GLY A 74 -8.80 6.39 25.47
CA GLY A 74 -10.13 6.04 26.00
C GLY A 74 -11.16 5.68 24.92
N VAL A 75 -10.77 5.47 23.67
CA VAL A 75 -11.69 5.09 22.61
C VAL A 75 -11.81 3.58 22.52
N ALA A 76 -12.93 3.02 23.00
CA ALA A 76 -13.18 1.58 23.08
C ALA A 76 -12.91 0.84 21.76
N ARG A 77 -13.31 1.42 20.61
CA ARG A 77 -13.06 0.82 19.28
C ARG A 77 -11.57 0.70 18.94
N VAL A 78 -10.73 1.62 19.41
CA VAL A 78 -9.27 1.52 19.24
C VAL A 78 -8.72 0.40 20.11
N ASP A 79 -9.21 0.28 21.34
CA ASP A 79 -8.80 -0.80 22.27
C ASP A 79 -9.20 -2.19 21.77
N GLU A 80 -10.36 -2.30 21.12
CA GLU A 80 -10.81 -3.55 20.46
C GLU A 80 -9.89 -3.94 19.32
N GLN A 81 -9.57 -2.99 18.44
CA GLN A 81 -8.66 -3.24 17.32
C GLN A 81 -7.22 -3.53 17.80
N ARG A 82 -6.78 -2.92 18.89
CA ARG A 82 -5.48 -3.21 19.48
C ARG A 82 -5.41 -4.65 20.00
N ARG A 83 -6.44 -5.12 20.74
CA ARG A 83 -6.55 -6.52 21.17
C ARG A 83 -6.55 -7.46 19.98
N TRP A 84 -7.36 -7.15 18.96
CA TRP A 84 -7.42 -7.91 17.72
C TRP A 84 -6.06 -8.07 17.04
N LEU A 85 -5.23 -7.01 16.99
CA LEU A 85 -3.87 -7.04 16.46
C LEU A 85 -2.93 -7.87 17.35
N MET A 86 -3.02 -7.73 18.67
CA MET A 86 -2.18 -8.46 19.63
C MET A 86 -2.44 -9.97 19.58
N ASP A 87 -3.68 -10.37 19.33
CA ASP A 87 -4.07 -11.79 19.15
C ASP A 87 -3.50 -12.38 17.83
N ARG A 88 -2.83 -11.56 16.99
CA ARG A 88 -2.29 -11.94 15.69
C ARG A 88 -0.80 -11.58 15.54
N PRO A 89 0.08 -12.13 16.38
CA PRO A 89 1.51 -11.75 16.36
C PRO A 89 2.19 -12.06 15.02
N ALA A 90 1.74 -13.11 14.32
CA ALA A 90 2.22 -13.44 12.98
C ALA A 90 1.94 -12.30 11.98
N PHE A 91 0.76 -11.67 12.05
CA PHE A 91 0.42 -10.52 11.20
C PHE A 91 1.41 -9.36 11.44
N LEU A 92 1.67 -9.00 12.69
CA LEU A 92 2.59 -7.91 13.04
C LEU A 92 4.02 -8.21 12.54
N THR A 93 4.50 -9.42 12.75
CA THR A 93 5.84 -9.84 12.31
C THR A 93 5.96 -9.85 10.79
N GLN A 94 5.00 -10.44 10.08
CA GLN A 94 5.02 -10.52 8.62
C GLN A 94 4.89 -9.13 7.97
N THR A 95 3.98 -8.30 8.50
CA THR A 95 3.77 -6.94 8.03
C THR A 95 5.02 -6.08 8.25
N GLY A 96 5.67 -6.19 9.41
CA GLY A 96 6.93 -5.49 9.67
C GLY A 96 8.05 -5.90 8.70
N ARG A 97 8.20 -7.21 8.45
CA ARG A 97 9.17 -7.72 7.47
C ARG A 97 8.86 -7.28 6.04
N ALA A 98 7.59 -7.34 5.62
CA ALA A 98 7.20 -6.91 4.29
C ALA A 98 7.38 -5.39 4.12
N GLY A 99 7.01 -4.62 5.15
CA GLY A 99 7.12 -3.16 5.19
C GLY A 99 8.56 -2.64 5.16
N SER A 100 9.54 -3.43 5.65
CA SER A 100 10.95 -2.99 5.70
C SER A 100 11.51 -2.52 4.35
N ARG A 101 10.98 -3.03 3.24
CA ARG A 101 11.35 -2.62 1.88
C ARG A 101 10.89 -1.21 1.52
N TYR A 102 9.74 -0.79 2.04
CA TYR A 102 9.00 0.37 1.54
C TYR A 102 8.93 1.51 2.54
N LEU A 103 8.93 1.21 3.84
CA LEU A 103 8.66 2.15 4.91
C LEU A 103 9.59 3.36 4.89
N HIS A 104 10.90 3.17 4.69
CA HIS A 104 11.83 4.30 4.62
C HIS A 104 11.45 5.29 3.50
N PHE A 105 11.10 4.78 2.32
CA PHE A 105 10.65 5.59 1.19
C PHE A 105 9.34 6.31 1.51
N ILE A 106 8.33 5.59 2.01
CA ILE A 106 7.01 6.15 2.35
C ILE A 106 7.13 7.24 3.42
N VAL A 107 7.90 6.98 4.49
CA VAL A 107 8.16 7.95 5.56
C VAL A 107 8.87 9.19 5.01
N GLY A 108 9.81 9.02 4.07
CA GLY A 108 10.45 10.13 3.38
C GLY A 108 9.46 11.01 2.60
N GLU A 109 8.52 10.38 1.87
CA GLU A 109 7.49 11.08 1.11
C GLU A 109 6.46 11.79 2.01
N LEU A 110 6.09 11.20 3.14
CA LEU A 110 5.22 11.83 4.16
C LEU A 110 5.89 13.06 4.79
N ASN A 111 7.17 12.95 5.18
CA ASN A 111 7.92 14.07 5.74
C ASN A 111 8.02 15.27 4.78
N LYS A 112 8.23 15.02 3.48
CA LYS A 112 8.25 16.10 2.46
C LYS A 112 6.94 16.88 2.39
N ARG A 113 5.83 16.28 2.83
CA ARG A 113 4.48 16.85 2.80
C ARG A 113 3.99 17.30 4.19
N ASN A 114 4.82 17.17 5.23
CA ASN A 114 4.46 17.43 6.63
C ASN A 114 3.20 16.65 7.07
N MET A 115 3.04 15.43 6.59
CA MET A 115 1.90 14.57 6.93
C MET A 115 2.20 13.70 8.16
N PRO A 116 1.16 13.31 8.95
CA PRO A 116 1.32 12.39 10.07
C PRO A 116 2.00 11.08 9.66
N LEU A 117 3.01 10.66 10.41
CA LEU A 117 3.76 9.45 10.05
C LEU A 117 3.01 8.14 10.35
N GLU A 118 1.90 8.19 11.09
CA GLU A 118 0.96 7.07 11.20
C GLU A 118 0.46 6.60 9.83
N LEU A 119 0.37 7.50 8.85
CA LEU A 119 -0.07 7.18 7.49
C LEU A 119 0.88 6.22 6.76
N ALA A 120 2.14 6.10 7.19
CA ALA A 120 3.06 5.07 6.68
C ALA A 120 2.59 3.64 6.99
N LEU A 121 1.70 3.48 7.96
CA LEU A 121 1.13 2.19 8.34
C LEU A 121 -0.13 1.81 7.55
N LEU A 122 -0.67 2.70 6.69
CA LEU A 122 -1.83 2.39 5.85
C LEU A 122 -1.61 1.15 4.97
N PRO A 123 -0.49 0.98 4.25
CA PRO A 123 -0.25 -0.23 3.48
C PRO A 123 -0.24 -1.52 4.30
N ALA A 124 0.00 -1.43 5.62
CA ALA A 124 -0.11 -2.59 6.51
C ALA A 124 -1.55 -3.10 6.60
N ILE A 125 -2.52 -2.19 6.75
CA ILE A 125 -3.94 -2.54 6.87
C ILE A 125 -4.63 -2.72 5.51
N GLU A 126 -4.10 -2.12 4.45
CA GLU A 126 -4.62 -2.23 3.08
C GLU A 126 -4.22 -3.55 2.41
N SER A 127 -2.96 -3.92 2.51
CA SER A 127 -2.39 -5.02 1.71
C SER A 127 -1.38 -5.89 2.48
N GLY A 128 -1.12 -5.63 3.76
CA GLY A 128 0.01 -6.24 4.48
C GLY A 128 1.37 -5.91 3.83
N PHE A 129 1.50 -4.74 3.22
CA PHE A 129 2.64 -4.36 2.37
C PHE A 129 2.88 -5.30 1.18
N ASN A 130 1.84 -5.92 0.65
CA ASN A 130 1.94 -6.72 -0.56
C ASN A 130 1.67 -5.87 -1.81
N PRO A 131 2.69 -5.57 -2.64
CA PRO A 131 2.50 -4.74 -3.83
C PRO A 131 1.74 -5.47 -4.94
N ASN A 132 1.55 -6.79 -4.81
CA ASN A 132 0.78 -7.60 -5.74
C ASN A 132 -0.66 -7.88 -5.27
N ALA A 133 -1.06 -7.34 -4.10
CA ALA A 133 -2.40 -7.54 -3.58
C ALA A 133 -3.47 -7.06 -4.57
N GLN A 134 -4.53 -7.84 -4.67
CA GLN A 134 -5.71 -7.53 -5.48
C GLN A 134 -6.96 -7.92 -4.72
N SER A 135 -7.90 -6.97 -4.58
CA SER A 135 -9.19 -7.22 -3.95
C SER A 135 -10.24 -7.66 -4.97
N PRO A 136 -11.39 -8.22 -4.54
CA PRO A 136 -12.54 -8.51 -5.40
C PRO A 136 -13.05 -7.28 -6.14
N ALA A 137 -12.96 -6.09 -5.52
CA ALA A 137 -13.29 -4.81 -6.14
C ALA A 137 -12.20 -4.28 -7.08
N GLN A 138 -11.21 -5.13 -7.45
CA GLN A 138 -10.08 -4.81 -8.31
C GLN A 138 -9.19 -3.67 -7.79
N ALA A 139 -9.19 -3.44 -6.47
CA ALA A 139 -8.18 -2.61 -5.85
C ALA A 139 -6.81 -3.29 -5.94
N LEU A 140 -5.74 -2.54 -6.21
CA LEU A 140 -4.41 -3.08 -6.49
C LEU A 140 -3.31 -2.39 -5.68
N GLY A 141 -2.28 -3.18 -5.38
CA GLY A 141 -0.98 -2.70 -4.90
C GLY A 141 -0.97 -2.40 -3.41
N LEU A 142 0.09 -1.74 -2.95
CA LEU A 142 0.29 -1.39 -1.54
C LEU A 142 -0.87 -0.57 -0.97
N TRP A 143 -1.40 0.37 -1.75
CA TRP A 143 -2.37 1.39 -1.38
C TRP A 143 -3.80 1.04 -1.76
N GLN A 144 -4.02 -0.13 -2.36
CA GLN A 144 -5.33 -0.65 -2.77
C GLN A 144 -6.18 0.34 -3.58
N PHE A 145 -5.57 0.98 -4.59
CA PHE A 145 -6.31 1.83 -5.51
C PHE A 145 -7.31 1.03 -6.35
N ILE A 146 -8.59 1.40 -6.29
CA ILE A 146 -9.57 0.93 -7.28
C ILE A 146 -9.30 1.61 -8.63
N PRO A 147 -9.73 1.02 -9.78
CA PRO A 147 -9.42 1.54 -11.11
C PRO A 147 -9.76 3.02 -11.31
N ALA A 148 -10.98 3.44 -10.89
CA ALA A 148 -11.45 4.81 -11.09
C ALA A 148 -10.61 5.83 -10.31
N THR A 149 -10.35 5.56 -9.02
CA THR A 149 -9.52 6.44 -8.18
C THR A 149 -8.08 6.49 -8.68
N GLY A 150 -7.53 5.36 -9.13
CA GLY A 150 -6.19 5.34 -9.74
C GLY A 150 -6.10 6.27 -10.95
N ARG A 151 -7.07 6.24 -11.87
CA ARG A 151 -7.12 7.15 -13.03
C ARG A 151 -7.24 8.61 -12.62
N ARG A 152 -8.09 8.94 -11.63
CA ARG A 152 -8.23 10.30 -11.10
C ARG A 152 -6.90 10.87 -10.61
N TYR A 153 -6.04 10.02 -10.04
CA TYR A 153 -4.70 10.38 -9.57
C TYR A 153 -3.59 10.03 -10.57
N GLN A 154 -3.94 9.96 -11.86
CA GLN A 154 -3.01 9.82 -13.00
C GLN A 154 -2.18 8.53 -12.97
N LEU A 155 -2.68 7.47 -12.32
CA LEU A 155 -2.05 6.17 -12.40
C LEU A 155 -2.44 5.48 -13.71
N GLN A 156 -1.47 5.26 -14.57
CA GLN A 156 -1.66 4.59 -15.85
C GLN A 156 -2.07 3.13 -15.63
N GLN A 157 -3.06 2.68 -16.39
CA GLN A 157 -3.60 1.33 -16.32
C GLN A 157 -3.66 0.76 -17.74
N ARG A 158 -2.56 0.16 -18.17
CA ARG A 158 -2.43 -0.52 -19.47
C ARG A 158 -2.40 -2.03 -19.25
N GLY A 159 -2.67 -2.83 -20.30
CA GLY A 159 -2.76 -4.28 -20.18
C GLY A 159 -1.52 -4.96 -19.60
N ASP A 160 -0.34 -4.46 -19.93
CA ASP A 160 0.97 -4.99 -19.49
C ASP A 160 1.61 -4.21 -18.35
N TYR A 161 1.10 -3.02 -18.00
CA TYR A 161 1.66 -2.14 -16.98
C TYR A 161 0.56 -1.40 -16.23
N ASP A 162 0.54 -1.53 -14.89
CA ASP A 162 -0.46 -0.90 -14.03
C ASP A 162 0.25 -0.17 -12.88
N GLU A 163 0.24 1.17 -12.92
CA GLU A 163 0.91 2.03 -11.94
C GLU A 163 0.29 1.98 -10.54
N ARG A 164 -0.88 1.39 -10.38
CA ARG A 164 -1.43 1.13 -9.05
C ARG A 164 -0.55 0.15 -8.24
N ARG A 165 0.26 -0.65 -8.92
CA ARG A 165 1.27 -1.54 -8.33
C ARG A 165 2.64 -0.87 -8.20
N ASP A 166 2.93 0.16 -8.99
CA ASP A 166 4.22 0.85 -8.98
C ASP A 166 4.43 1.60 -7.67
N ILE A 167 5.52 1.29 -6.96
CA ILE A 167 5.73 1.78 -5.60
C ILE A 167 5.79 3.31 -5.54
N PRO A 168 6.62 4.02 -6.34
CA PRO A 168 6.68 5.47 -6.29
C PRO A 168 5.40 6.15 -6.79
N SER A 169 4.83 5.71 -7.92
CA SER A 169 3.63 6.33 -8.50
C SER A 169 2.43 6.18 -7.58
N SER A 170 2.18 4.96 -7.07
CA SER A 170 1.05 4.72 -6.19
C SER A 170 1.20 5.40 -4.83
N THR A 171 2.44 5.51 -4.30
CA THR A 171 2.68 6.27 -3.07
C THR A 171 2.40 7.75 -3.28
N ARG A 172 2.92 8.36 -4.34
CA ARG A 172 2.59 9.76 -4.69
C ARG A 172 1.07 9.97 -4.76
N ALA A 173 0.39 9.14 -5.54
CA ALA A 173 -1.06 9.24 -5.73
C ALA A 173 -1.84 9.07 -4.41
N ALA A 174 -1.42 8.16 -3.53
CA ALA A 174 -2.06 7.94 -2.23
C ALA A 174 -1.91 9.16 -1.32
N LEU A 175 -0.71 9.75 -1.27
CA LEU A 175 -0.48 10.95 -0.45
C LEU A 175 -1.20 12.17 -1.04
N ASP A 176 -1.26 12.32 -2.36
CA ASP A 176 -2.04 13.37 -3.01
C ASP A 176 -3.54 13.22 -2.72
N TYR A 177 -4.06 11.98 -2.74
CA TYR A 177 -5.46 11.70 -2.38
C TYR A 177 -5.73 11.96 -0.89
N LEU A 178 -4.84 11.55 -0.01
CA LEU A 178 -4.96 11.82 1.43
C LEU A 178 -4.91 13.33 1.74
N SER A 179 -4.04 14.09 1.06
CA SER A 179 -4.01 15.55 1.18
C SER A 179 -5.34 16.16 0.74
N TYR A 180 -5.85 15.77 -0.44
CA TYR A 180 -7.16 16.22 -0.90
C TYR A 180 -8.27 15.92 0.11
N LEU A 181 -8.31 14.72 0.67
CA LEU A 181 -9.33 14.34 1.65
C LEU A 181 -9.19 15.13 2.96
N HIS A 182 -7.97 15.38 3.41
CA HIS A 182 -7.70 16.18 4.60
C HIS A 182 -8.22 17.61 4.43
N ASP A 183 -7.92 18.24 3.29
CA ASP A 183 -8.42 19.58 2.97
C ASP A 183 -9.95 19.58 2.79
N TYR A 184 -10.51 18.55 2.14
CA TYR A 184 -11.95 18.40 1.93
C TYR A 184 -12.75 18.28 3.23
N PHE A 185 -12.14 17.76 4.30
CA PHE A 185 -12.74 17.64 5.64
C PHE A 185 -12.14 18.62 6.65
N ASP A 186 -11.78 19.83 6.21
CA ASP A 186 -11.36 20.96 7.05
C ASP A 186 -10.20 20.59 8.02
N GLY A 187 -9.28 19.74 7.59
CA GLY A 187 -8.12 19.31 8.39
C GLY A 187 -8.38 18.16 9.35
N ASP A 188 -9.54 17.47 9.24
CA ASP A 188 -9.82 16.29 10.08
C ASP A 188 -9.27 15.00 9.46
N TRP A 189 -8.11 14.54 9.95
CA TRP A 189 -7.50 13.30 9.51
C TRP A 189 -8.36 12.06 9.72
N LEU A 190 -9.20 12.01 10.76
CA LEU A 190 -10.03 10.82 11.01
C LEU A 190 -11.15 10.71 9.97
N LEU A 191 -11.74 11.85 9.58
CA LEU A 191 -12.70 11.92 8.47
C LEU A 191 -12.02 11.63 7.13
N ALA A 192 -10.82 12.16 6.90
CA ALA A 192 -10.03 11.89 5.71
C ALA A 192 -9.71 10.39 5.55
N LEU A 193 -9.28 9.73 6.63
CA LEU A 193 -9.01 8.30 6.65
C LEU A 193 -10.28 7.46 6.43
N ALA A 194 -11.40 7.86 7.04
CA ALA A 194 -12.68 7.23 6.79
C ALA A 194 -13.11 7.35 5.33
N ALA A 195 -12.86 8.51 4.71
CA ALA A 195 -13.17 8.76 3.31
C ALA A 195 -12.20 8.03 2.35
N TYR A 196 -10.95 7.86 2.71
CA TYR A 196 -10.02 7.02 1.94
C TYR A 196 -10.55 5.59 1.78
N ASN A 197 -11.11 5.01 2.87
CA ASN A 197 -11.68 3.67 2.85
C ASN A 197 -13.09 3.62 2.22
N ALA A 198 -13.99 4.56 2.56
CA ALA A 198 -15.41 4.47 2.20
C ALA A 198 -15.81 5.35 1.00
N GLY A 199 -14.96 6.28 0.58
CA GLY A 199 -15.26 7.34 -0.36
C GLY A 199 -15.80 8.60 0.33
N GLU A 200 -15.38 9.77 -0.17
CA GLU A 200 -15.73 11.09 0.40
C GLU A 200 -17.22 11.37 0.41
N GLY A 201 -17.96 10.92 -0.61
CA GLY A 201 -19.41 11.09 -0.69
C GLY A 201 -20.14 10.45 0.49
N ARG A 202 -19.78 9.21 0.83
CA ARG A 202 -20.42 8.46 1.93
C ARG A 202 -20.18 9.10 3.30
N VAL A 203 -18.98 9.62 3.53
CA VAL A 203 -18.63 10.33 4.78
C VAL A 203 -19.37 11.65 4.84
N ARG A 204 -19.40 12.43 3.77
CA ARG A 204 -20.17 13.69 3.67
C ARG A 204 -21.65 13.47 3.95
N ASP A 205 -22.26 12.42 3.36
CA ASP A 205 -23.67 12.11 3.57
C ASP A 205 -23.95 11.73 5.04
N ALA A 206 -23.04 11.02 5.69
CA ALA A 206 -23.14 10.71 7.13
C ALA A 206 -23.05 11.99 7.98
N ILE A 207 -22.15 12.90 7.66
CA ILE A 207 -22.05 14.23 8.30
C ILE A 207 -23.37 15.00 8.13
N THR A 208 -23.90 15.06 6.91
CA THR A 208 -25.15 15.78 6.59
C THR A 208 -26.33 15.22 7.37
N ARG A 209 -26.46 13.87 7.45
CA ARG A 209 -27.50 13.22 8.26
C ARG A 209 -27.40 13.56 9.74
N ASN A 210 -26.18 13.54 10.30
CA ASN A 210 -25.98 13.88 11.71
C ASN A 210 -26.29 15.36 11.98
N ARG A 211 -25.83 16.27 11.11
CA ARG A 211 -26.09 17.71 11.21
C ARG A 211 -27.59 18.01 11.20
N ALA A 212 -28.35 17.38 10.30
CA ALA A 212 -29.81 17.55 10.23
C ALA A 212 -30.55 17.06 11.49
N ARG A 213 -29.92 16.18 12.28
CA ARG A 213 -30.45 15.62 13.54
C ARG A 213 -29.88 16.32 14.78
N GLY A 214 -29.05 17.35 14.64
CA GLY A 214 -28.37 18.01 15.77
C GLY A 214 -27.33 17.13 16.47
N LEU A 215 -26.83 16.08 15.80
CA LEU A 215 -25.82 15.16 16.34
C LEU A 215 -24.41 15.61 15.97
N ALA A 216 -23.44 15.16 16.78
CA ALA A 216 -22.02 15.42 16.51
C ALA A 216 -21.59 14.83 15.15
N THR A 217 -20.73 15.57 14.42
CA THR A 217 -20.30 15.25 13.06
C THR A 217 -18.86 14.77 12.96
N ASN A 218 -18.15 14.59 14.08
CA ASN A 218 -16.83 13.98 14.08
C ASN A 218 -16.90 12.47 13.75
N TYR A 219 -15.80 11.90 13.30
CA TYR A 219 -15.71 10.50 12.88
C TYR A 219 -16.37 9.50 13.87
N TRP A 220 -16.16 9.69 15.17
CA TRP A 220 -16.62 8.73 16.21
C TRP A 220 -18.14 8.63 16.32
N ASN A 221 -18.85 9.65 15.88
CA ASN A 221 -20.31 9.76 15.97
C ASN A 221 -21.02 9.46 14.65
N LEU A 222 -20.27 9.24 13.55
CA LEU A 222 -20.87 8.95 12.26
C LEU A 222 -21.33 7.49 12.15
N SER A 223 -22.52 7.30 11.56
CA SER A 223 -22.98 5.98 11.11
C SER A 223 -22.35 5.67 9.75
N LEU A 224 -21.25 4.93 9.77
CA LEU A 224 -20.48 4.49 8.61
C LEU A 224 -20.57 2.96 8.47
N PRO A 225 -20.18 2.37 7.33
CA PRO A 225 -20.07 0.92 7.19
C PRO A 225 -19.18 0.32 8.29
N GLY A 226 -19.49 -0.91 8.73
CA GLY A 226 -18.75 -1.58 9.82
C GLY A 226 -17.26 -1.71 9.52
N GLU A 227 -16.88 -1.94 8.26
CA GLU A 227 -15.49 -1.92 7.83
C GLU A 227 -14.82 -0.57 8.13
N THR A 228 -15.44 0.53 7.69
CA THR A 228 -14.91 1.88 7.90
C THR A 228 -14.86 2.25 9.38
N GLN A 229 -15.84 1.78 10.16
CA GLN A 229 -15.84 1.96 11.62
C GLN A 229 -14.67 1.26 12.32
N ASN A 230 -14.10 0.21 11.71
CA ASN A 230 -12.94 -0.51 12.22
C ASN A 230 -11.62 -0.05 11.59
N TYR A 231 -11.67 0.53 10.38
CA TYR A 231 -10.50 0.91 9.60
C TYR A 231 -9.62 1.95 10.31
N VAL A 232 -10.22 3.08 10.67
CA VAL A 232 -9.49 4.17 11.36
C VAL A 232 -9.01 3.69 12.74
N PRO A 233 -9.84 3.05 13.60
CA PRO A 233 -9.37 2.48 14.84
C PRO A 233 -8.24 1.47 14.68
N ARG A 234 -8.23 0.66 13.61
CA ARG A 234 -7.16 -0.32 13.35
C ARG A 234 -5.84 0.35 13.03
N LEU A 235 -5.84 1.42 12.23
CA LEU A 235 -4.64 2.22 11.99
C LEU A 235 -4.11 2.82 13.28
N LEU A 236 -4.98 3.44 14.07
CA LEU A 236 -4.61 4.07 15.33
C LEU A 236 -4.10 3.05 16.36
N ALA A 237 -4.72 1.88 16.43
CA ALA A 237 -4.27 0.78 17.28
C ALA A 237 -2.88 0.26 16.85
N LEU A 238 -2.67 0.06 15.53
CA LEU A 238 -1.36 -0.33 15.02
C LEU A 238 -0.29 0.71 15.33
N SER A 239 -0.62 1.99 15.20
CA SER A 239 0.33 3.07 15.54
C SER A 239 0.65 3.11 17.03
N GLN A 240 -0.30 2.78 17.93
CA GLN A 240 -0.02 2.61 19.37
C GLN A 240 0.96 1.47 19.64
N LEU A 241 0.77 0.31 18.98
CA LEU A 241 1.68 -0.83 19.10
C LEU A 241 3.10 -0.49 18.60
N VAL A 242 3.20 0.32 17.54
CA VAL A 242 4.49 0.81 17.03
C VAL A 242 5.09 1.86 17.98
N ASN A 243 4.26 2.71 18.59
CA ASN A 243 4.72 3.78 19.46
C ASN A 243 5.33 3.28 20.78
N ALA A 244 4.67 2.32 21.43
CA ALA A 244 5.07 1.79 22.72
C ALA A 244 4.98 0.24 22.73
N PRO A 245 5.77 -0.47 21.92
CA PRO A 245 5.61 -1.91 21.73
C PRO A 245 5.84 -2.71 23.03
N ALA A 246 6.73 -2.24 23.89
CA ALA A 246 7.03 -2.90 25.17
C ALA A 246 5.82 -2.90 26.12
N ASP A 247 5.01 -1.83 26.11
CA ASP A 247 3.82 -1.70 26.97
C ASP A 247 2.75 -2.73 26.62
N TYR A 248 2.81 -3.27 25.41
CA TYR A 248 1.87 -4.26 24.88
C TYR A 248 2.48 -5.64 24.66
N GLY A 249 3.72 -5.87 25.11
CA GLY A 249 4.43 -7.14 24.90
C GLY A 249 4.70 -7.48 23.43
N VAL A 250 4.73 -6.46 22.55
CA VAL A 250 4.96 -6.63 21.12
C VAL A 250 6.44 -6.46 20.79
N SER A 251 6.98 -7.37 19.96
CA SER A 251 8.31 -7.24 19.40
C SER A 251 8.21 -6.80 17.92
N LEU A 252 8.81 -5.68 17.60
CA LEU A 252 8.90 -5.20 16.22
C LEU A 252 10.25 -5.62 15.62
N ALA A 253 10.22 -6.19 14.42
CA ALA A 253 11.45 -6.47 13.68
C ALA A 253 12.23 -5.14 13.48
N PRO A 254 13.55 -5.10 13.72
CA PRO A 254 14.34 -3.90 13.54
C PRO A 254 14.35 -3.48 12.06
N ILE A 255 14.19 -2.19 11.80
CA ILE A 255 14.33 -1.58 10.47
C ILE A 255 15.30 -0.42 10.61
N ALA A 256 16.41 -0.51 9.87
CA ALA A 256 17.39 0.56 9.82
C ALA A 256 16.80 1.81 9.13
N ASP A 257 17.11 3.00 9.63
CA ASP A 257 16.69 4.26 9.02
C ASP A 257 17.59 4.63 7.83
N GLN A 258 17.49 3.81 6.79
CA GLN A 258 18.23 3.98 5.54
C GLN A 258 17.41 3.49 4.34
N PRO A 259 17.64 4.02 3.14
CA PRO A 259 16.97 3.55 1.93
C PRO A 259 17.20 2.06 1.69
N TYR A 260 16.15 1.29 1.48
CA TYR A 260 16.24 -0.11 1.07
C TYR A 260 16.60 -0.23 -0.41
N PHE A 261 16.07 0.64 -1.23
CA PHE A 261 16.26 0.66 -2.69
C PHE A 261 16.63 2.05 -3.18
N GLN A 262 17.16 2.11 -4.38
CA GLN A 262 17.24 3.34 -5.18
C GLN A 262 16.59 3.15 -6.55
N MET A 263 16.20 4.25 -7.18
CA MET A 263 15.68 4.28 -8.54
C MET A 263 16.85 4.39 -9.53
N VAL A 264 16.85 3.48 -10.51
CA VAL A 264 17.81 3.49 -11.62
C VAL A 264 17.04 3.81 -12.90
N ALA A 265 17.46 4.84 -13.64
CA ALA A 265 16.90 5.16 -14.94
C ALA A 265 17.34 4.11 -15.97
N LEU A 266 16.43 3.72 -16.84
CA LEU A 266 16.67 2.73 -17.89
C LEU A 266 16.56 3.40 -19.26
N ALA A 267 17.64 3.34 -20.06
CA ALA A 267 17.64 3.80 -21.45
C ALA A 267 16.80 2.89 -22.36
N GLN A 268 16.64 1.63 -22.00
CA GLN A 268 15.90 0.61 -22.75
C GLN A 268 15.25 -0.39 -21.80
N PRO A 269 14.23 -1.15 -22.25
CA PRO A 269 13.59 -2.17 -21.42
C PRO A 269 14.57 -3.26 -20.99
N VAL A 270 14.49 -3.69 -19.74
CA VAL A 270 15.30 -4.79 -19.19
C VAL A 270 14.43 -5.93 -18.70
N ASP A 271 14.90 -7.15 -18.90
CA ASP A 271 14.28 -8.35 -18.34
C ASP A 271 14.71 -8.51 -16.87
N LEU A 272 13.74 -8.66 -15.95
CA LEU A 272 14.02 -8.75 -14.52
C LEU A 272 14.70 -10.07 -14.13
N ALA A 273 14.38 -11.18 -14.81
CA ALA A 273 15.02 -12.46 -14.51
C ALA A 273 16.49 -12.44 -14.94
N HIS A 274 16.77 -11.89 -16.12
CA HIS A 274 18.15 -11.73 -16.59
C HIS A 274 18.94 -10.75 -15.70
N LEU A 275 18.33 -9.63 -15.31
CA LEU A 275 18.98 -8.68 -14.40
C LEU A 275 19.25 -9.29 -13.02
N ALA A 276 18.37 -10.16 -12.53
CA ALA A 276 18.55 -10.91 -11.28
C ALA A 276 19.84 -11.75 -11.33
N LEU A 277 20.04 -12.49 -12.42
CA LEU A 277 21.24 -13.29 -12.64
C LEU A 277 22.51 -12.42 -12.65
N LEU A 278 22.48 -11.29 -13.37
CA LEU A 278 23.65 -10.41 -13.50
C LEU A 278 23.97 -9.67 -12.20
N SER A 279 22.96 -9.24 -11.45
CA SER A 279 23.14 -8.44 -10.23
C SER A 279 23.36 -9.27 -8.97
N GLY A 280 23.11 -10.59 -9.03
CA GLY A 280 23.12 -11.47 -7.85
C GLY A 280 21.97 -11.17 -6.87
N VAL A 281 20.93 -10.43 -7.32
CA VAL A 281 19.71 -10.20 -6.55
C VAL A 281 18.71 -11.30 -6.88
N HIS A 282 18.05 -11.85 -5.87
CA HIS A 282 17.01 -12.84 -6.13
C HIS A 282 15.87 -12.22 -6.98
N GLU A 283 15.44 -12.89 -8.05
CA GLU A 283 14.42 -12.40 -8.98
C GLU A 283 13.14 -11.96 -8.26
N ARG A 284 12.70 -12.73 -7.27
CA ARG A 284 11.55 -12.39 -6.43
C ARG A 284 11.69 -11.02 -5.79
N GLU A 285 12.88 -10.63 -5.34
CA GLU A 285 13.12 -9.33 -4.74
C GLU A 285 12.98 -8.20 -5.76
N LEU A 286 13.53 -8.37 -6.95
CA LEU A 286 13.35 -7.40 -8.05
C LEU A 286 11.87 -7.27 -8.43
N ARG A 287 11.14 -8.39 -8.49
CA ARG A 287 9.69 -8.39 -8.77
C ARG A 287 8.87 -7.72 -7.66
N MET A 288 9.25 -7.89 -6.39
CA MET A 288 8.59 -7.21 -5.27
C MET A 288 8.82 -5.70 -5.28
N LEU A 289 9.96 -5.23 -5.74
CA LEU A 289 10.26 -3.81 -5.90
C LEU A 289 9.64 -3.23 -7.18
N ASN A 290 9.44 -4.04 -8.24
CA ASN A 290 8.95 -3.61 -9.55
C ASN A 290 7.69 -4.38 -9.97
N PRO A 291 6.64 -4.43 -9.17
CA PRO A 291 5.49 -5.30 -9.42
C PRO A 291 4.64 -4.87 -10.63
N ALA A 292 4.73 -3.59 -11.04
CA ALA A 292 4.08 -3.09 -12.25
C ALA A 292 4.74 -3.62 -13.54
N ALA A 293 6.00 -4.04 -13.48
CA ALA A 293 6.81 -4.36 -14.65
C ALA A 293 6.51 -5.73 -15.29
N ARG A 294 5.71 -6.61 -14.63
CA ARG A 294 5.35 -7.96 -15.11
C ARG A 294 6.49 -8.73 -15.79
N GLY A 295 7.72 -8.57 -15.28
CA GLY A 295 8.93 -9.21 -15.78
C GLY A 295 9.83 -8.32 -16.64
N ARG A 296 9.32 -7.20 -17.16
CA ARG A 296 10.09 -6.24 -17.97
C ARG A 296 9.96 -4.85 -17.39
N ALA A 297 11.07 -4.28 -16.89
CA ALA A 297 11.12 -2.89 -16.43
C ALA A 297 11.40 -1.94 -17.60
N ARG A 298 10.74 -0.78 -17.61
CA ARG A 298 10.89 0.29 -18.60
C ARG A 298 10.98 1.65 -17.91
N GLY A 299 11.81 2.54 -18.47
CA GLY A 299 11.98 3.91 -17.97
C GLY A 299 12.67 4.02 -16.63
N ARG A 300 12.27 3.22 -15.63
CA ARG A 300 12.92 3.15 -14.32
C ARG A 300 12.84 1.75 -13.72
N LEU A 301 13.78 1.50 -12.81
CA LEU A 301 13.88 0.25 -12.04
C LEU A 301 14.19 0.58 -10.59
N LEU A 302 13.50 -0.07 -9.66
CA LEU A 302 13.87 -0.07 -8.25
C LEU A 302 14.79 -1.25 -7.98
N MET A 303 15.95 -0.97 -7.41
CA MET A 303 16.94 -1.99 -7.05
C MET A 303 17.36 -1.85 -5.59
N PRO A 304 17.64 -2.96 -4.88
CA PRO A 304 18.29 -2.89 -3.58
C PRO A 304 19.56 -2.04 -3.67
N LEU A 305 19.78 -1.20 -2.66
CA LEU A 305 20.82 -0.16 -2.69
C LEU A 305 22.20 -0.71 -3.02
N GLU A 306 22.60 -1.82 -2.40
CA GLU A 306 23.92 -2.42 -2.64
C GLU A 306 24.06 -3.01 -4.05
N ALA A 307 23.00 -3.60 -4.58
CA ALA A 307 23.02 -4.13 -5.95
C ALA A 307 23.06 -3.03 -6.98
N SER A 308 22.36 -1.92 -6.75
CA SER A 308 22.39 -0.78 -7.65
C SER A 308 23.76 -0.13 -7.70
N ARG A 309 24.47 -0.01 -6.57
CA ARG A 309 25.86 0.49 -6.54
C ARG A 309 26.79 -0.37 -7.38
N ARG A 310 26.65 -1.70 -7.30
CA ARG A 310 27.45 -2.63 -8.13
C ARG A 310 27.16 -2.48 -9.62
N LEU A 311 25.87 -2.36 -9.99
CA LEU A 311 25.48 -2.17 -11.39
C LEU A 311 25.92 -0.83 -11.96
N LEU A 312 25.82 0.26 -11.18
CA LEU A 312 26.28 1.58 -11.62
C LEU A 312 27.80 1.65 -11.76
N ALA A 313 28.54 0.84 -10.99
CA ALA A 313 29.99 0.70 -11.17
C ALA A 313 30.37 -0.11 -12.43
N GLN A 314 29.41 -0.84 -13.03
CA GLN A 314 29.58 -1.67 -14.21
C GLN A 314 28.44 -1.44 -15.23
N PRO A 315 28.40 -0.26 -15.90
CA PRO A 315 27.31 0.11 -16.80
C PRO A 315 27.01 -0.91 -17.91
N ASP A 316 28.02 -1.61 -18.40
CA ASP A 316 27.88 -2.67 -19.41
C ASP A 316 26.97 -3.84 -18.95
N MET A 317 26.83 -4.03 -17.65
CA MET A 317 25.92 -5.05 -17.11
C MET A 317 24.45 -4.73 -17.37
N ILE A 318 24.08 -3.44 -17.30
CA ILE A 318 22.72 -2.98 -17.63
C ILE A 318 22.45 -3.18 -19.13
N GLY A 319 23.44 -2.89 -19.97
CA GLY A 319 23.36 -3.15 -21.42
C GLY A 319 23.15 -4.62 -21.76
N LYS A 320 23.78 -5.54 -21.01
CA LYS A 320 23.60 -6.99 -21.19
C LYS A 320 22.22 -7.51 -20.75
N ALA A 321 21.58 -6.82 -19.78
CA ALA A 321 20.22 -7.14 -19.35
C ALA A 321 19.14 -6.56 -20.28
N ALA A 322 19.54 -5.68 -21.19
CA ALA A 322 18.64 -5.09 -22.16
C ALA A 322 18.14 -6.14 -23.16
N LEU A 323 16.85 -5.99 -23.51
CA LEU A 323 16.27 -6.84 -24.55
C LEU A 323 16.83 -6.40 -25.91
N PRO A 324 17.13 -7.35 -26.82
CA PRO A 324 17.50 -7.01 -28.17
C PRO A 324 16.40 -6.13 -28.79
N HIS A 325 16.82 -5.05 -29.45
CA HIS A 325 15.93 -4.15 -30.17
C HIS A 325 15.27 -4.97 -31.30
N VAL A 326 13.99 -5.31 -31.16
CA VAL A 326 13.20 -5.82 -32.28
C VAL A 326 12.94 -4.62 -33.19
N ALA A 327 13.75 -4.47 -34.20
CA ALA A 327 13.50 -3.49 -35.26
C ALA A 327 12.20 -3.86 -35.95
N GLY A 328 11.13 -3.07 -35.69
CA GLY A 328 9.85 -3.30 -36.39
C GLY A 328 8.57 -2.96 -35.63
N SER A 329 8.62 -2.24 -34.52
CA SER A 329 7.42 -1.63 -33.95
C SER A 329 7.65 -0.14 -33.70
N GLU A 330 7.68 0.63 -34.77
CA GLU A 330 7.36 2.07 -34.69
C GLU A 330 5.89 2.17 -34.28
N GLU A 331 5.64 2.37 -32.99
CA GLU A 331 4.36 2.83 -32.52
C GLU A 331 4.19 4.25 -33.07
N GLN A 332 3.42 4.39 -34.15
CA GLN A 332 2.98 5.68 -34.68
C GLN A 332 2.29 6.41 -33.52
N VAL A 333 2.96 7.44 -33.03
CA VAL A 333 2.34 8.47 -32.19
C VAL A 333 1.35 9.19 -33.09
N VAL A 334 0.10 8.73 -33.09
CA VAL A 334 -1.02 9.48 -33.70
C VAL A 334 -1.22 10.70 -32.81
N ALA A 335 -0.80 11.84 -33.32
CA ALA A 335 -1.11 13.14 -32.73
C ALA A 335 -2.64 13.27 -32.61
N ALA A 336 -3.11 13.50 -31.40
CA ALA A 336 -4.53 13.81 -31.17
C ALA A 336 -4.87 15.12 -31.89
N PRO A 337 -6.03 15.19 -32.58
CA PRO A 337 -6.47 16.43 -33.17
C PRO A 337 -6.83 17.44 -32.07
N ASP A 338 -6.35 18.65 -32.24
CA ASP A 338 -6.69 19.84 -31.47
C ASP A 338 -8.21 20.12 -31.60
N THR A 339 -8.98 19.84 -30.56
CA THR A 339 -10.38 20.27 -30.48
C THR A 339 -10.53 21.28 -29.34
N GLY A 340 -10.70 22.53 -29.78
CA GLY A 340 -10.98 23.68 -28.94
C GLY A 340 -12.18 23.49 -27.99
N GLY A 341 -12.11 24.25 -26.94
CA GLY A 341 -12.91 24.33 -25.74
C GLY A 341 -14.40 23.95 -25.83
N ALA A 342 -14.79 23.07 -24.92
CA ALA A 342 -16.13 23.01 -24.36
C ALA A 342 -16.02 22.52 -22.91
N GLU A 343 -16.60 23.30 -22.00
CA GLU A 343 -16.75 22.96 -20.59
C GLU A 343 -17.51 21.63 -20.43
N PRO A 344 -17.10 20.71 -19.55
CA PRO A 344 -17.89 19.52 -19.28
C PRO A 344 -19.04 19.83 -18.33
N GLN A 345 -20.27 19.76 -18.87
CA GLN A 345 -21.48 19.64 -18.05
C GLN A 345 -21.43 18.38 -17.20
N VAL A 346 -21.72 18.56 -15.92
CA VAL A 346 -21.84 17.50 -14.93
C VAL A 346 -23.05 16.64 -15.29
N ALA A 347 -22.84 15.41 -15.73
CA ALA A 347 -23.90 14.42 -15.91
C ALA A 347 -24.30 13.83 -14.55
N GLU A 348 -25.52 14.14 -14.13
CA GLU A 348 -26.24 13.55 -13.01
C GLU A 348 -26.48 12.06 -13.29
N VAL A 349 -25.87 11.18 -12.48
CA VAL A 349 -26.10 9.73 -12.57
C VAL A 349 -27.38 9.39 -11.83
N ALA A 350 -28.41 9.04 -12.60
CA ALA A 350 -29.69 8.55 -12.09
C ALA A 350 -29.53 7.24 -11.31
N ALA A 351 -30.24 7.13 -10.19
CA ALA A 351 -30.38 5.93 -9.39
C ALA A 351 -31.18 4.84 -10.15
N PRO A 352 -30.85 3.54 -9.99
CA PRO A 352 -31.65 2.48 -10.56
C PRO A 352 -32.95 2.29 -9.74
N PRO A 353 -34.06 1.83 -10.40
CA PRO A 353 -35.34 1.62 -9.74
C PRO A 353 -35.30 0.43 -8.81
N GLY A 354 -36.05 0.52 -7.71
CA GLY A 354 -36.17 -0.49 -6.69
C GLY A 354 -36.90 -1.77 -7.12
N VAL A 355 -36.48 -2.88 -6.56
CA VAL A 355 -37.32 -4.01 -6.06
C VAL A 355 -36.72 -4.48 -4.74
#